data_26076329cb1afa8ef68db593d8158eb6
#
_entry.id   26076329cb1afa8ef68db593d8158eb6
#
_cell.length_a   1.000
_cell.length_b   1.000
_cell.length_c   1.000
_cell.angle_alpha   90.00
_cell.angle_beta   90.00
_cell.angle_gamma   90.00
#
_symmetry.space_group_name_H-M   'P 1'
#
loop_
_entity.id
_entity.type
_entity.pdbx_description
1 polymer ?
#
loop_
_entity_poly.entity_id
_entity_poly.type
_entity_poly.pdbx_seq_one_letter_code
_entity_poly.pdbx_strand_id
1 'polypeptide(L)'
;MDLSLLKALSEADAIASSEQEVRQILLEEADRLQKEVRFDGLGSVLIRLNESTGPKVMICAHMDEVGFMVRSISREGAIDVLPVGNVRMTARQLQPVRITTREECKTPGLLDGDRQGNDVSAMRVDIGARSYDEVMQAGIRPGDRVTFDTTFQVLPHQRVMGKAFDDRLGCYLLVTLLRELHDAELPAEVWLVASSSEEVGLRGGQTATRAVSPDVAIVLDTACWAKNFDYGAANHRQIGNGPMLVLSDKSLIAPPKLTAWVETVAAEIGVPLQADMFSNGGTDGGAVHLTGTGVPTVVMGPATRHGHCAASIADCRDILQMQQLLSALIQRLTRETVVQLTDFR
;
A
#
# COMPACT_ATOMS: atom_id res chain seq x y z
N MET A 1 -10.48 -9.75 -13.18
CA MET A 1 -9.43 -9.51 -12.17
C MET A 1 -8.27 -10.46 -12.43
N ASP A 2 -7.04 -9.95 -12.48
CA ASP A 2 -5.83 -10.77 -12.65
C ASP A 2 -5.32 -11.23 -11.27
N LEU A 3 -5.73 -12.44 -10.88
CA LEU A 3 -5.34 -13.01 -9.59
C LEU A 3 -3.86 -13.42 -9.56
N SER A 4 -3.24 -13.67 -10.72
CA SER A 4 -1.81 -14.00 -10.79
C SER A 4 -0.94 -12.80 -10.44
N LEU A 5 -1.29 -11.61 -10.97
CA LEU A 5 -0.64 -10.35 -10.62
C LEU A 5 -0.83 -10.03 -9.13
N LEU A 6 -2.07 -10.14 -8.62
CA LEU A 6 -2.33 -9.86 -7.21
C LEU A 6 -1.57 -10.81 -6.29
N LYS A 7 -1.48 -12.10 -6.65
CA LYS A 7 -0.68 -13.08 -5.94
C LYS A 7 0.80 -12.68 -5.93
N ALA A 8 1.36 -12.33 -7.09
CA ALA A 8 2.77 -11.93 -7.20
C ALA A 8 3.08 -10.70 -6.33
N LEU A 9 2.22 -9.67 -6.37
CA LEU A 9 2.36 -8.49 -5.53
C LEU A 9 2.21 -8.81 -4.03
N SER A 10 1.25 -9.64 -3.65
CA SER A 10 1.03 -10.01 -2.25
C SER A 10 2.16 -10.84 -1.67
N GLU A 11 2.74 -11.78 -2.44
CA GLU A 11 3.80 -12.68 -1.97
C GLU A 11 5.21 -12.09 -2.08
N ALA A 12 5.39 -10.97 -2.78
CA ALA A 12 6.65 -10.23 -2.85
C ALA A 12 7.07 -9.72 -1.46
N ASP A 13 8.36 -9.79 -1.14
CA ASP A 13 8.92 -9.37 0.14
C ASP A 13 9.47 -7.95 0.04
N ALA A 14 8.83 -7.02 0.72
CA ALA A 14 9.22 -5.62 0.65
C ALA A 14 8.86 -4.87 1.94
N ILE A 15 9.82 -4.67 2.81
CA ILE A 15 9.71 -3.68 3.89
C ILE A 15 10.27 -2.33 3.42
N ALA A 16 10.03 -1.27 4.17
CA ALA A 16 10.54 0.08 3.88
C ALA A 16 12.03 0.09 3.49
N SER A 17 12.38 0.78 2.42
CA SER A 17 13.71 0.85 1.79
C SER A 17 14.25 -0.46 1.20
N SER A 18 13.42 -1.49 1.11
CA SER A 18 13.77 -2.82 0.55
C SER A 18 12.64 -3.37 -0.33
N GLU A 19 12.12 -2.52 -1.24
CA GLU A 19 10.93 -2.80 -2.06
C GLU A 19 11.27 -3.41 -3.43
N GLN A 20 12.44 -4.00 -3.61
CA GLN A 20 12.95 -4.44 -4.92
C GLN A 20 12.01 -5.42 -5.63
N GLU A 21 11.42 -6.38 -4.92
CA GLU A 21 10.56 -7.37 -5.54
C GLU A 21 9.27 -6.76 -6.10
N VAL A 22 8.64 -5.84 -5.37
CA VAL A 22 7.46 -5.11 -5.85
C VAL A 22 7.83 -4.15 -6.97
N ARG A 23 8.93 -3.43 -6.81
CA ARG A 23 9.44 -2.51 -7.82
C ARG A 23 9.66 -3.21 -9.15
N GLN A 24 10.25 -4.41 -9.13
CA GLN A 24 10.50 -5.20 -10.33
C GLN A 24 9.21 -5.52 -11.09
N ILE A 25 8.14 -5.92 -10.40
CA ILE A 25 6.83 -6.19 -11.03
C ILE A 25 6.29 -4.94 -11.74
N LEU A 26 6.40 -3.77 -11.12
CA LEU A 26 5.95 -2.50 -11.71
C LEU A 26 6.78 -2.10 -12.93
N LEU A 27 8.11 -2.29 -12.85
CA LEU A 27 9.03 -1.98 -13.94
C LEU A 27 8.79 -2.88 -15.15
N GLU A 28 8.58 -4.17 -14.94
CA GLU A 28 8.26 -5.12 -16.02
C GLU A 28 6.97 -4.75 -16.75
N GLU A 29 5.95 -4.29 -16.03
CA GLU A 29 4.71 -3.81 -16.64
C GLU A 29 4.88 -2.49 -17.40
N ALA A 30 5.65 -1.55 -16.85
CA ALA A 30 5.94 -0.29 -17.51
C ALA A 30 6.77 -0.50 -18.79
N ASP A 31 7.79 -1.37 -18.74
CA ASP A 31 8.63 -1.71 -19.88
C ASP A 31 7.83 -2.40 -20.99
N ARG A 32 6.99 -3.38 -20.63
CA ARG A 32 6.10 -4.08 -21.57
C ARG A 32 5.19 -3.11 -22.34
N LEU A 33 4.77 -2.01 -21.71
CA LEU A 33 3.91 -0.98 -22.29
C LEU A 33 4.69 0.26 -22.77
N GLN A 34 6.02 0.19 -22.76
CA GLN A 34 6.95 1.23 -23.23
C GLN A 34 6.67 2.60 -22.58
N LYS A 35 6.39 2.62 -21.27
CA LYS A 35 6.12 3.84 -20.51
C LYS A 35 7.38 4.45 -19.93
N GLU A 36 7.41 5.77 -19.87
CA GLU A 36 8.47 6.50 -19.17
C GLU A 36 8.43 6.20 -17.67
N VAL A 37 9.57 5.82 -17.13
CA VAL A 37 9.74 5.59 -15.68
C VAL A 37 10.81 6.55 -15.14
N ARG A 38 10.52 7.14 -14.00
CA ARG A 38 11.46 7.91 -13.18
C ARG A 38 11.50 7.34 -11.77
N PHE A 39 12.52 7.74 -11.03
CA PHE A 39 12.66 7.43 -9.60
C PHE A 39 12.89 8.70 -8.81
N ASP A 40 12.41 8.72 -7.58
CA ASP A 40 12.87 9.71 -6.62
C ASP A 40 14.13 9.23 -5.87
N GLY A 41 14.63 10.04 -4.93
CA GLY A 41 15.84 9.71 -4.15
C GLY A 41 15.65 8.55 -3.15
N LEU A 42 14.43 8.08 -2.90
CA LEU A 42 14.12 6.97 -1.99
C LEU A 42 13.77 5.68 -2.74
N GLY A 43 13.69 5.73 -4.08
CA GLY A 43 13.40 4.58 -4.92
C GLY A 43 11.92 4.35 -5.17
N SER A 44 11.06 5.36 -4.96
CA SER A 44 9.69 5.34 -5.47
C SER A 44 9.69 5.26 -7.00
N VAL A 45 8.74 4.51 -7.57
CA VAL A 45 8.59 4.34 -9.03
C VAL A 45 7.53 5.32 -9.53
N LEU A 46 7.90 6.18 -10.47
CA LEU A 46 7.02 7.17 -11.08
C LEU A 46 6.82 6.82 -12.56
N ILE A 47 5.65 6.31 -12.92
CA ILE A 47 5.31 5.90 -14.29
C ILE A 47 4.43 6.98 -14.91
N ARG A 48 4.88 7.58 -16.01
CA ARG A 48 4.03 8.51 -16.77
C ARG A 48 3.09 7.71 -17.66
N LEU A 49 1.80 7.76 -17.35
CA LEU A 49 0.77 7.03 -18.11
C LEU A 49 0.60 7.60 -19.52
N ASN A 50 0.54 8.93 -19.64
CA ASN A 50 0.33 9.64 -20.91
C ASN A 50 1.00 11.01 -20.90
N GLU A 51 1.16 11.59 -22.08
CA GLU A 51 1.49 13.00 -22.27
C GLU A 51 0.22 13.82 -22.47
N SER A 52 0.12 14.94 -21.77
CA SER A 52 -0.98 15.91 -21.94
C SER A 52 -0.51 17.32 -21.58
N THR A 53 -1.15 18.34 -22.16
CA THR A 53 -1.01 19.73 -21.76
C THR A 53 -2.01 20.12 -20.64
N GLY A 54 -2.82 19.16 -20.21
CA GLY A 54 -3.79 19.30 -19.13
C GLY A 54 -3.15 19.46 -17.76
N PRO A 55 -3.95 19.36 -16.68
CA PRO A 55 -3.41 19.37 -15.33
C PRO A 55 -2.61 18.08 -15.06
N LYS A 56 -1.66 18.14 -14.14
CA LYS A 56 -0.95 16.95 -13.67
C LYS A 56 -1.74 16.28 -12.55
N VAL A 57 -1.97 14.99 -12.71
CA VAL A 57 -2.67 14.15 -11.74
C VAL A 57 -1.72 13.07 -11.26
N MET A 58 -1.62 12.88 -9.95
CA MET A 58 -0.85 11.81 -9.34
C MET A 58 -1.79 10.80 -8.70
N ILE A 59 -1.62 9.52 -9.06
CA ILE A 59 -2.24 8.38 -8.36
C ILE A 59 -1.11 7.66 -7.63
N CYS A 60 -1.17 7.60 -6.30
CA CYS A 60 -0.10 7.09 -5.47
C CYS A 60 -0.56 5.90 -4.64
N ALA A 61 0.28 4.86 -4.56
CA ALA A 61 0.14 3.70 -3.68
C ALA A 61 1.50 3.34 -3.11
N HIS A 62 1.60 2.74 -1.93
CA HIS A 62 2.92 2.39 -1.39
C HIS A 62 3.33 0.93 -1.67
N MET A 63 4.64 0.72 -1.84
CA MET A 63 5.22 -0.59 -2.13
C MET A 63 5.57 -1.39 -0.89
N ASP A 64 5.89 -0.73 0.21
CA ASP A 64 6.34 -1.40 1.42
C ASP A 64 5.17 -2.02 2.21
N GLU A 65 5.53 -2.93 3.09
CA GLU A 65 4.64 -3.60 4.02
C GLU A 65 5.23 -3.52 5.42
N VAL A 66 4.42 -3.67 6.45
CA VAL A 66 4.91 -3.88 7.81
C VAL A 66 5.65 -5.21 7.92
N GLY A 67 6.74 -5.24 8.67
CA GLY A 67 7.54 -6.43 8.87
C GLY A 67 8.56 -6.26 9.99
N PHE A 68 9.74 -6.85 9.81
CA PHE A 68 10.80 -6.76 10.81
C PHE A 68 12.17 -6.66 10.13
N MET A 69 13.16 -6.29 10.91
CA MET A 69 14.57 -6.25 10.50
C MET A 69 15.43 -6.98 11.52
N VAL A 70 16.37 -7.79 11.07
CA VAL A 70 17.34 -8.48 11.93
C VAL A 70 18.18 -7.43 12.66
N ARG A 71 18.18 -7.52 14.00
CA ARG A 71 18.96 -6.63 14.87
C ARG A 71 20.28 -7.27 15.30
N SER A 72 20.21 -8.50 15.82
CA SER A 72 21.35 -9.23 16.37
C SER A 72 21.13 -10.73 16.33
N ILE A 73 22.21 -11.48 16.49
CA ILE A 73 22.20 -12.95 16.50
C ILE A 73 22.90 -13.39 17.78
N SER A 74 22.23 -14.22 18.58
CA SER A 74 22.82 -14.74 19.81
C SER A 74 23.81 -15.88 19.55
N ARG A 75 24.58 -16.27 20.57
CA ARG A 75 25.52 -17.42 20.49
C ARG A 75 24.78 -18.73 20.25
N GLU A 76 23.56 -18.83 20.73
CA GLU A 76 22.68 -19.98 20.64
C GLU A 76 21.92 -20.07 19.33
N GLY A 77 22.07 -19.06 18.43
CA GLY A 77 21.43 -19.00 17.13
C GLY A 77 20.05 -18.31 17.11
N ALA A 78 19.61 -17.70 18.21
CA ALA A 78 18.38 -16.89 18.18
C ALA A 78 18.61 -15.58 17.43
N ILE A 79 17.69 -15.20 16.55
CA ILE A 79 17.78 -14.02 15.71
C ILE A 79 16.83 -12.96 16.25
N ASP A 80 17.37 -11.97 16.97
CA ASP A 80 16.56 -10.84 17.48
C ASP A 80 16.16 -9.92 16.33
N VAL A 81 14.92 -9.47 16.32
CA VAL A 81 14.37 -8.60 15.29
C VAL A 81 13.66 -7.38 15.89
N LEU A 82 13.64 -6.29 15.13
CA LEU A 82 12.86 -5.09 15.44
C LEU A 82 11.73 -4.93 14.40
N PRO A 83 10.55 -4.44 14.82
CA PRO A 83 9.47 -4.16 13.89
C PRO A 83 9.83 -2.99 12.97
N VAL A 84 9.42 -3.10 11.72
CA VAL A 84 9.41 -2.04 10.71
C VAL A 84 7.95 -1.77 10.41
N GLY A 85 7.53 -0.51 10.61
CA GLY A 85 6.11 -0.17 10.58
C GLY A 85 5.35 -0.61 11.84
N ASN A 86 4.05 -0.42 11.82
CA ASN A 86 3.18 -0.68 12.98
C ASN A 86 2.58 -2.10 12.93
N VAL A 87 3.41 -3.14 13.02
CA VAL A 87 2.92 -4.53 13.12
C VAL A 87 2.01 -4.67 14.34
N ARG A 88 0.78 -5.18 14.14
CA ARG A 88 -0.14 -5.43 15.26
C ARG A 88 0.41 -6.46 16.24
N MET A 89 0.17 -6.26 17.54
CA MET A 89 0.66 -7.14 18.59
C MET A 89 0.24 -8.60 18.40
N THR A 90 -0.97 -8.84 17.91
CA THR A 90 -1.48 -10.19 17.61
C THR A 90 -0.69 -10.91 16.53
N ALA A 91 0.05 -10.18 15.70
CA ALA A 91 0.89 -10.73 14.64
C ALA A 91 2.39 -10.83 15.02
N ARG A 92 2.73 -10.56 16.28
CA ARG A 92 4.12 -10.60 16.76
C ARG A 92 4.47 -11.91 17.46
N GLN A 93 3.59 -12.92 17.44
CA GLN A 93 3.80 -14.21 18.10
C GLN A 93 3.39 -15.35 17.19
N LEU A 94 4.22 -16.40 17.18
CA LEU A 94 3.98 -17.70 16.50
C LEU A 94 3.53 -17.54 15.04
N GLN A 95 4.16 -16.61 14.31
CA GLN A 95 3.88 -16.41 12.90
C GLN A 95 4.99 -16.98 12.02
N PRO A 96 4.64 -17.74 10.97
CA PRO A 96 5.59 -18.06 9.91
C PRO A 96 6.12 -16.78 9.27
N VAL A 97 7.43 -16.67 9.17
CA VAL A 97 8.13 -15.55 8.53
C VAL A 97 9.24 -16.09 7.65
N ARG A 98 9.78 -15.25 6.80
CA ARG A 98 11.01 -15.52 6.08
C ARG A 98 11.98 -14.36 6.17
N ILE A 99 13.25 -14.70 6.34
CA ILE A 99 14.35 -13.73 6.32
C ILE A 99 14.89 -13.71 4.89
N THR A 100 14.93 -12.53 4.29
CA THR A 100 15.57 -12.34 2.98
C THR A 100 16.89 -11.62 3.18
N THR A 101 17.97 -12.27 2.77
CA THR A 101 19.35 -11.75 2.90
C THR A 101 19.62 -10.69 1.82
N ARG A 102 20.77 -10.02 1.91
CA ARG A 102 21.26 -9.07 0.88
C ARG A 102 21.50 -9.73 -0.46
N GLU A 103 21.79 -11.01 -0.48
CA GLU A 103 21.97 -11.83 -1.67
C GLU A 103 20.64 -12.40 -2.19
N GLU A 104 19.51 -11.90 -1.69
CA GLU A 104 18.14 -12.30 -2.04
C GLU A 104 17.82 -13.79 -1.73
N CYS A 105 18.61 -14.43 -0.86
CA CYS A 105 18.30 -15.77 -0.36
C CYS A 105 17.19 -15.68 0.70
N LYS A 106 16.18 -16.56 0.60
CA LYS A 106 15.04 -16.60 1.51
C LYS A 106 15.12 -17.80 2.45
N THR A 107 15.16 -17.55 3.75
CA THR A 107 15.19 -18.57 4.79
C THR A 107 13.90 -18.49 5.60
N PRO A 108 13.08 -19.56 5.62
CA PRO A 108 11.88 -19.62 6.45
C PRO A 108 12.23 -19.73 7.93
N GLY A 109 11.36 -19.20 8.78
CA GLY A 109 11.50 -19.25 10.23
C GLY A 109 10.18 -19.01 10.95
N LEU A 110 10.20 -19.12 12.25
CA LEU A 110 9.07 -18.85 13.13
C LEU A 110 9.37 -17.62 13.99
N LEU A 111 8.56 -16.59 13.84
CA LEU A 111 8.60 -15.43 14.72
C LEU A 111 7.94 -15.74 16.05
N ASP A 112 8.60 -15.42 17.14
CA ASP A 112 8.01 -15.42 18.48
C ASP A 112 8.47 -14.19 19.27
N GLY A 113 7.71 -13.83 20.29
CA GLY A 113 7.99 -12.68 21.12
C GLY A 113 7.52 -12.87 22.56
N ASP A 114 8.24 -12.28 23.49
CA ASP A 114 7.92 -12.34 24.92
C ASP A 114 6.70 -11.48 25.24
N ARG A 115 5.62 -12.12 25.69
CA ARG A 115 4.40 -11.41 26.08
C ARG A 115 4.55 -10.79 27.46
N GLN A 116 4.36 -9.48 27.55
CA GLN A 116 4.33 -8.72 28.81
C GLN A 116 3.01 -7.95 28.92
N GLY A 117 2.02 -8.55 29.61
CA GLY A 117 0.68 -7.98 29.71
C GLY A 117 -0.01 -7.87 28.35
N ASN A 118 -0.25 -6.63 27.90
CA ASN A 118 -0.83 -6.35 26.60
C ASN A 118 0.22 -6.01 25.52
N ASP A 119 1.50 -6.16 25.80
CA ASP A 119 2.58 -5.92 24.82
C ASP A 119 3.30 -7.23 24.48
N VAL A 120 3.92 -7.24 23.31
CA VAL A 120 4.82 -8.29 22.82
C VAL A 120 6.14 -7.63 22.45
N SER A 121 7.16 -7.94 23.23
CA SER A 121 8.51 -7.40 23.10
C SER A 121 9.52 -8.52 22.87
N ALA A 122 10.80 -8.18 22.74
CA ALA A 122 11.90 -9.13 22.57
C ALA A 122 11.62 -10.20 21.50
N MET A 123 11.18 -9.72 20.31
CA MET A 123 10.84 -10.60 19.20
C MET A 123 12.09 -11.27 18.61
N ARG A 124 11.96 -12.57 18.30
CA ARG A 124 13.01 -13.40 17.73
C ARG A 124 12.45 -14.25 16.59
N VAL A 125 13.31 -14.53 15.63
CA VAL A 125 13.04 -15.54 14.60
C VAL A 125 13.87 -16.77 14.88
N ASP A 126 13.22 -17.92 14.94
CA ASP A 126 13.81 -19.23 15.02
C ASP A 126 13.82 -19.88 13.64
N ILE A 127 14.99 -20.19 13.12
CA ILE A 127 15.21 -20.96 11.87
C ILE A 127 15.67 -22.38 12.13
N GLY A 128 15.59 -22.87 13.38
CA GLY A 128 16.10 -24.17 13.81
C GLY A 128 17.61 -24.21 14.05
N ALA A 129 18.30 -23.07 13.99
CA ALA A 129 19.75 -22.99 14.27
C ALA A 129 20.06 -23.19 15.76
N ARG A 130 21.20 -23.82 16.07
CA ARG A 130 21.67 -24.06 17.42
C ARG A 130 22.92 -23.30 17.80
N SER A 131 23.42 -22.47 16.89
CA SER A 131 24.61 -21.63 17.12
C SER A 131 24.61 -20.41 16.22
N TYR A 132 25.37 -19.40 16.60
CA TYR A 132 25.69 -18.25 15.78
C TYR A 132 26.24 -18.65 14.40
N ASP A 133 27.14 -19.65 14.36
CA ASP A 133 27.81 -20.10 13.12
C ASP A 133 26.80 -20.71 12.13
N GLU A 134 25.79 -21.45 12.61
CA GLU A 134 24.74 -21.99 11.75
C GLU A 134 23.91 -20.90 11.10
N VAL A 135 23.59 -19.82 11.83
CA VAL A 135 22.88 -18.65 11.27
C VAL A 135 23.76 -17.92 10.24
N MET A 136 25.06 -17.76 10.55
CA MET A 136 26.00 -17.13 9.63
C MET A 136 26.19 -17.93 8.33
N GLN A 137 26.13 -19.28 8.40
CA GLN A 137 26.16 -20.15 7.22
C GLN A 137 24.93 -20.00 6.34
N ALA A 138 23.75 -19.65 6.91
CA ALA A 138 22.56 -19.30 6.17
C ALA A 138 22.64 -17.92 5.51
N GLY A 139 23.74 -17.17 5.68
CA GLY A 139 23.97 -15.84 5.11
C GLY A 139 23.28 -14.70 5.85
N ILE A 140 22.56 -14.98 6.93
CA ILE A 140 21.77 -13.99 7.67
C ILE A 140 22.67 -13.05 8.45
N ARG A 141 22.33 -11.76 8.39
CA ARG A 141 23.11 -10.67 9.02
C ARG A 141 22.17 -9.60 9.62
N PRO A 142 22.64 -8.81 10.57
CA PRO A 142 21.94 -7.59 10.99
C PRO A 142 21.63 -6.67 9.78
N GLY A 143 20.39 -6.19 9.73
CA GLY A 143 19.87 -5.37 8.64
C GLY A 143 19.12 -6.15 7.56
N ASP A 144 19.14 -7.50 7.58
CA ASP A 144 18.33 -8.30 6.66
C ASP A 144 16.84 -8.16 6.97
N ARG A 145 16.01 -8.17 5.91
CA ARG A 145 14.57 -7.98 6.04
C ARG A 145 13.85 -9.26 6.43
N VAL A 146 12.80 -9.12 7.21
CA VAL A 146 11.94 -10.22 7.65
C VAL A 146 10.50 -9.87 7.35
N THR A 147 9.82 -10.71 6.58
CA THR A 147 8.42 -10.55 6.18
C THR A 147 7.59 -11.75 6.61
N PHE A 148 6.28 -11.59 6.71
CA PHE A 148 5.40 -12.72 6.93
C PHE A 148 5.43 -13.70 5.75
N ASP A 149 5.37 -15.01 6.06
CA ASP A 149 5.39 -16.08 5.05
C ASP A 149 3.97 -16.62 4.82
N THR A 150 3.10 -15.75 4.30
CA THR A 150 1.70 -16.10 4.03
C THR A 150 1.49 -16.30 2.54
N THR A 151 1.02 -17.47 2.16
CA THR A 151 0.65 -17.80 0.77
C THR A 151 -0.70 -17.18 0.43
N PHE A 152 -0.80 -16.56 -0.76
CA PHE A 152 -2.04 -16.03 -1.29
C PHE A 152 -3.08 -17.13 -1.55
N GLN A 153 -4.32 -16.89 -1.15
CA GLN A 153 -5.44 -17.84 -1.29
C GLN A 153 -6.70 -17.16 -1.81
N VAL A 154 -7.43 -17.88 -2.65
CA VAL A 154 -8.78 -17.50 -3.07
C VAL A 154 -9.77 -18.15 -2.11
N LEU A 155 -10.63 -17.32 -1.53
CA LEU A 155 -11.67 -17.73 -0.58
C LEU A 155 -13.05 -17.77 -1.26
N PRO A 156 -14.04 -18.45 -0.65
CA PRO A 156 -15.42 -18.38 -1.10
C PRO A 156 -15.95 -16.95 -1.21
N HIS A 157 -17.01 -16.77 -1.99
CA HIS A 157 -17.73 -15.50 -2.17
C HIS A 157 -16.89 -14.36 -2.77
N GLN A 158 -16.00 -14.68 -3.72
CA GLN A 158 -15.14 -13.71 -4.41
C GLN A 158 -14.22 -12.93 -3.46
N ARG A 159 -13.69 -13.59 -2.44
CA ARG A 159 -12.74 -13.01 -1.52
C ARG A 159 -11.35 -13.60 -1.72
N VAL A 160 -10.37 -12.84 -1.26
CA VAL A 160 -8.96 -13.24 -1.31
C VAL A 160 -8.33 -13.02 0.06
N MET A 161 -7.32 -13.84 0.37
CA MET A 161 -6.50 -13.72 1.56
C MET A 161 -5.02 -13.75 1.16
N GLY A 162 -4.23 -12.86 1.72
CA GLY A 162 -2.79 -12.79 1.51
C GLY A 162 -2.12 -11.86 2.50
N LYS A 163 -0.79 -11.80 2.48
CA LYS A 163 -0.06 -10.78 3.21
C LYS A 163 -0.06 -9.45 2.45
N ALA A 164 0.30 -8.39 3.12
CA ALA A 164 0.62 -7.09 2.53
C ALA A 164 -0.47 -6.49 1.62
N PHE A 165 -1.76 -6.79 1.85
CA PHE A 165 -2.83 -6.13 1.08
C PHE A 165 -2.80 -4.62 1.26
N ASP A 166 -2.32 -4.18 2.37
CA ASP A 166 -1.82 -2.86 2.70
C ASP A 166 -0.36 -2.75 2.24
N ASP A 167 0.04 -2.04 1.14
CA ASP A 167 -0.90 -1.49 0.13
C ASP A 167 -0.65 -2.13 -1.25
N ARG A 168 -0.45 -3.45 -1.29
CA ARG A 168 -0.32 -4.17 -2.58
C ARG A 168 -1.61 -4.19 -3.39
N LEU A 169 -2.75 -3.90 -2.75
CA LEU A 169 -4.01 -3.66 -3.46
C LEU A 169 -3.95 -2.35 -4.24
N GLY A 170 -3.38 -1.29 -3.68
CA GLY A 170 -3.09 -0.06 -4.39
C GLY A 170 -2.08 -0.27 -5.52
N CYS A 171 -0.98 -0.98 -5.28
CA CYS A 171 -0.03 -1.35 -6.34
C CYS A 171 -0.70 -2.14 -7.47
N TYR A 172 -1.59 -3.08 -7.14
CA TYR A 172 -2.40 -3.80 -8.12
C TYR A 172 -3.26 -2.86 -8.96
N LEU A 173 -3.92 -1.89 -8.31
CA LEU A 173 -4.73 -0.88 -8.99
C LEU A 173 -3.88 0.01 -9.91
N LEU A 174 -2.66 0.40 -9.52
CA LEU A 174 -1.74 1.13 -10.40
C LEU A 174 -1.43 0.33 -11.68
N VAL A 175 -1.09 -0.95 -11.55
CA VAL A 175 -0.79 -1.80 -12.72
C VAL A 175 -2.03 -2.00 -13.59
N THR A 176 -3.20 -2.21 -13.01
CA THR A 176 -4.43 -2.41 -13.79
C THR A 176 -4.87 -1.13 -14.51
N LEU A 177 -4.72 0.05 -13.89
CA LEU A 177 -4.91 1.34 -14.55
C LEU A 177 -3.92 1.56 -15.70
N LEU A 178 -2.64 1.23 -15.47
CA LEU A 178 -1.61 1.30 -16.51
C LEU A 178 -2.00 0.46 -17.73
N ARG A 179 -2.44 -0.79 -17.51
CA ARG A 179 -2.89 -1.70 -18.57
C ARG A 179 -4.16 -1.22 -19.28
N GLU A 180 -5.11 -0.64 -18.54
CA GLU A 180 -6.39 -0.21 -19.06
C GLU A 180 -6.28 1.09 -19.87
N LEU A 181 -5.46 2.02 -19.41
CA LEU A 181 -5.43 3.40 -19.92
C LEU A 181 -4.17 3.74 -20.72
N HIS A 182 -3.27 2.78 -20.99
CA HIS A 182 -1.96 3.05 -21.61
C HIS A 182 -2.04 3.76 -22.98
N ASP A 183 -3.10 3.52 -23.77
CA ASP A 183 -3.33 4.14 -25.07
C ASP A 183 -4.51 5.13 -25.06
N ALA A 184 -5.07 5.45 -23.88
CA ALA A 184 -6.21 6.33 -23.79
C ALA A 184 -5.80 7.80 -23.96
N GLU A 185 -6.61 8.57 -24.69
CA GLU A 185 -6.52 10.04 -24.69
C GLU A 185 -7.12 10.58 -23.40
N LEU A 186 -6.28 11.09 -22.52
CA LEU A 186 -6.70 11.61 -21.21
C LEU A 186 -6.60 13.13 -21.16
N PRO A 187 -7.54 13.81 -20.48
CA PRO A 187 -7.53 15.27 -20.37
C PRO A 187 -6.41 15.80 -19.47
N ALA A 188 -5.81 14.95 -18.65
CA ALA A 188 -4.75 15.26 -17.70
C ALA A 188 -3.45 14.52 -18.05
N GLU A 189 -2.30 15.04 -17.64
CA GLU A 189 -1.04 14.28 -17.55
C GLU A 189 -1.07 13.44 -16.28
N VAL A 190 -1.17 12.11 -16.42
CA VAL A 190 -1.34 11.19 -15.28
C VAL A 190 -0.03 10.51 -14.95
N TRP A 191 0.33 10.56 -13.68
CA TRP A 191 1.47 9.86 -13.10
C TRP A 191 0.97 8.79 -12.13
N LEU A 192 1.36 7.55 -12.37
CA LEU A 192 1.15 6.42 -11.47
C LEU A 192 2.41 6.27 -10.62
N VAL A 193 2.27 6.41 -9.31
CA VAL A 193 3.38 6.45 -8.38
C VAL A 193 3.28 5.31 -7.39
N ALA A 194 4.31 4.46 -7.36
CA ALA A 194 4.47 3.49 -6.29
C ALA A 194 5.53 4.01 -5.30
N SER A 195 5.08 4.52 -4.18
CA SER A 195 5.92 5.16 -3.17
C SER A 195 6.70 4.17 -2.33
N SER A 196 7.85 4.60 -1.82
CA SER A 196 8.71 3.86 -0.90
C SER A 196 8.53 4.32 0.54
N SER A 197 8.65 3.41 1.51
CA SER A 197 8.80 3.75 2.93
C SER A 197 7.62 4.55 3.52
N GLU A 198 6.39 4.21 3.16
CA GLU A 198 5.17 4.77 3.73
C GLU A 198 5.03 4.39 5.20
N GLU A 199 5.17 3.10 5.53
CA GLU A 199 4.93 2.48 6.84
C GLU A 199 5.83 3.01 7.97
N VAL A 200 6.86 3.72 7.61
CA VAL A 200 7.82 4.33 8.56
C VAL A 200 7.79 5.86 8.55
N GLY A 201 6.72 6.45 8.05
CA GLY A 201 6.45 7.89 8.14
C GLY A 201 6.22 8.61 6.82
N LEU A 202 5.45 8.01 5.88
CA LEU A 202 4.91 8.66 4.69
C LEU A 202 5.99 9.27 3.76
N ARG A 203 7.17 8.63 3.69
CA ARG A 203 8.39 9.29 3.16
C ARG A 203 8.38 9.43 1.66
N GLY A 204 8.07 8.35 0.95
CA GLY A 204 8.03 8.32 -0.51
C GLY A 204 6.92 9.18 -1.09
N GLY A 205 5.77 9.26 -0.41
CA GLY A 205 4.69 10.16 -0.81
C GLY A 205 5.17 11.60 -0.95
N GLN A 206 5.98 12.09 -0.01
CA GLN A 206 6.54 13.44 -0.06
C GLN A 206 7.55 13.62 -1.20
N THR A 207 8.52 12.71 -1.33
CA THR A 207 9.60 12.86 -2.32
C THR A 207 9.10 12.67 -3.75
N ALA A 208 8.20 11.72 -3.97
CA ALA A 208 7.55 11.49 -5.26
C ALA A 208 6.67 12.68 -5.67
N THR A 209 5.91 13.26 -4.74
CA THR A 209 5.10 14.47 -5.02
C THR A 209 5.97 15.64 -5.46
N ARG A 210 7.14 15.85 -4.86
CA ARG A 210 8.09 16.89 -5.31
C ARG A 210 8.60 16.63 -6.73
N ALA A 211 8.84 15.36 -7.07
CA ALA A 211 9.32 14.98 -8.40
C ALA A 211 8.25 15.14 -9.48
N VAL A 212 6.99 14.81 -9.19
CA VAL A 212 5.84 14.95 -10.11
C VAL A 212 5.34 16.39 -10.18
N SER A 213 5.22 17.06 -9.03
CA SER A 213 4.58 18.38 -8.86
C SER A 213 3.14 18.38 -9.40
N PRO A 214 2.23 17.55 -8.86
CA PRO A 214 0.88 17.43 -9.36
C PRO A 214 -0.02 18.60 -8.93
N ASP A 215 -1.04 18.88 -9.74
CA ASP A 215 -2.11 19.85 -9.44
C ASP A 215 -3.16 19.23 -8.49
N VAL A 216 -3.33 17.91 -8.55
CA VAL A 216 -4.25 17.12 -7.72
C VAL A 216 -3.70 15.71 -7.51
N ALA A 217 -3.97 15.09 -6.36
CA ALA A 217 -3.55 13.72 -6.09
C ALA A 217 -4.69 12.85 -5.55
N ILE A 218 -4.67 11.57 -5.94
CA ILE A 218 -5.44 10.49 -5.36
C ILE A 218 -4.46 9.51 -4.76
N VAL A 219 -4.48 9.33 -3.46
CA VAL A 219 -3.66 8.34 -2.76
C VAL A 219 -4.51 7.10 -2.54
N LEU A 220 -3.98 5.97 -2.93
CA LEU A 220 -4.56 4.66 -2.69
C LEU A 220 -3.98 4.11 -1.41
N ASP A 221 -4.84 3.55 -0.58
CA ASP A 221 -4.44 2.90 0.66
C ASP A 221 -5.59 2.00 1.14
N THR A 222 -5.32 1.04 2.01
CA THR A 222 -6.37 0.18 2.52
C THR A 222 -6.96 0.70 3.82
N ALA A 223 -8.20 0.34 4.08
CA ALA A 223 -8.88 0.71 5.32
C ALA A 223 -9.36 -0.53 6.07
N CYS A 224 -8.86 -0.69 7.31
CA CYS A 224 -9.24 -1.79 8.18
C CYS A 224 -10.02 -1.27 9.42
N TRP A 225 -11.17 -1.89 9.71
CA TRP A 225 -11.91 -1.61 10.93
C TRP A 225 -11.25 -2.30 12.13
N ALA A 226 -11.23 -1.60 13.27
CA ALA A 226 -10.57 -2.11 14.47
C ALA A 226 -11.17 -3.42 15.01
N LYS A 227 -12.47 -3.64 14.79
CA LYS A 227 -13.20 -4.85 15.17
C LYS A 227 -13.56 -5.65 13.90
N ASN A 228 -12.75 -6.61 13.52
CA ASN A 228 -12.84 -7.32 12.25
C ASN A 228 -14.22 -7.98 11.93
N PHE A 229 -14.98 -8.34 12.95
CA PHE A 229 -16.30 -9.00 12.81
C PHE A 229 -17.46 -8.09 13.24
N ASP A 230 -17.24 -6.78 13.27
CA ASP A 230 -18.30 -5.83 13.52
C ASP A 230 -19.01 -5.50 12.20
N TYR A 231 -20.26 -5.88 12.11
CA TYR A 231 -21.18 -5.60 10.98
C TYR A 231 -22.23 -4.55 11.34
N GLY A 232 -22.04 -3.86 12.46
CA GLY A 232 -22.94 -2.81 12.89
C GLY A 232 -22.90 -1.58 11.98
N ALA A 233 -23.94 -0.74 12.08
CA ALA A 233 -24.07 0.46 11.25
C ALA A 233 -22.93 1.49 11.45
N ALA A 234 -22.20 1.40 12.55
CA ALA A 234 -21.04 2.27 12.79
C ALA A 234 -19.76 1.85 12.05
N ASN A 235 -19.73 0.63 11.49
CA ASN A 235 -18.60 0.17 10.69
C ASN A 235 -18.81 0.55 9.22
N HIS A 236 -18.16 1.61 8.79
CA HIS A 236 -18.14 2.10 7.40
C HIS A 236 -16.96 1.56 6.59
N ARG A 237 -16.30 0.47 7.03
CA ARG A 237 -15.16 -0.20 6.36
C ARG A 237 -15.41 -1.68 6.21
N GLN A 238 -16.57 -2.03 5.66
CA GLN A 238 -16.96 -3.43 5.48
C GLN A 238 -16.50 -3.93 4.11
N ILE A 239 -15.83 -5.07 4.08
CA ILE A 239 -15.52 -5.74 2.82
C ILE A 239 -16.80 -6.19 2.12
N GLY A 240 -16.91 -5.92 0.82
CA GLY A 240 -18.05 -6.24 -0.02
C GLY A 240 -19.14 -5.16 -0.11
N ASN A 241 -18.91 -3.98 0.53
CA ASN A 241 -19.83 -2.84 0.48
C ASN A 241 -19.31 -1.70 -0.42
N GLY A 242 -18.28 -1.96 -1.23
CA GLY A 242 -17.68 -1.00 -2.14
C GLY A 242 -16.40 -0.35 -1.60
N PRO A 243 -15.71 0.42 -2.44
CA PRO A 243 -14.49 1.12 -2.05
C PRO A 243 -14.72 2.17 -0.97
N MET A 244 -13.63 2.49 -0.29
CA MET A 244 -13.58 3.49 0.77
C MET A 244 -13.18 4.86 0.23
N LEU A 245 -13.81 5.91 0.75
CA LEU A 245 -13.36 7.29 0.68
C LEU A 245 -13.00 7.76 2.10
N VAL A 246 -11.74 8.12 2.31
CA VAL A 246 -11.25 8.63 3.60
C VAL A 246 -11.48 10.13 3.66
N LEU A 247 -12.42 10.56 4.50
CA LEU A 247 -12.71 11.99 4.68
C LEU A 247 -11.65 12.67 5.55
N SER A 248 -11.09 11.95 6.50
CA SER A 248 -10.04 12.43 7.40
C SER A 248 -9.26 11.25 7.99
N ASP A 249 -7.95 11.40 8.08
CA ASP A 249 -7.07 10.58 8.92
C ASP A 249 -6.28 11.49 9.89
N LYS A 250 -5.32 10.92 10.63
CA LYS A 250 -4.50 11.69 11.57
C LYS A 250 -3.66 12.78 10.88
N SER A 251 -3.36 12.62 9.61
CA SER A 251 -2.40 13.43 8.84
C SER A 251 -3.06 14.31 7.76
N LEU A 252 -4.31 14.00 7.37
CA LEU A 252 -5.04 14.65 6.28
C LEU A 252 -6.50 14.90 6.66
N ILE A 253 -7.04 16.04 6.27
CA ILE A 253 -8.46 16.28 6.09
C ILE A 253 -8.67 16.58 4.61
N ALA A 254 -9.41 15.71 3.92
CA ALA A 254 -9.60 15.83 2.48
C ALA A 254 -10.44 17.09 2.13
N PRO A 255 -10.10 17.82 1.03
CA PRO A 255 -10.86 18.99 0.62
C PRO A 255 -12.32 18.65 0.31
N PRO A 256 -13.31 19.35 0.89
CA PRO A 256 -14.74 19.02 0.72
C PRO A 256 -15.21 19.03 -0.74
N LYS A 257 -14.71 19.95 -1.57
CA LYS A 257 -15.06 19.97 -3.00
C LYS A 257 -14.57 18.71 -3.73
N LEU A 258 -13.37 18.22 -3.37
CA LEU A 258 -12.79 17.03 -3.98
C LEU A 258 -13.54 15.77 -3.55
N THR A 259 -13.86 15.62 -2.26
CA THR A 259 -14.65 14.49 -1.77
C THR A 259 -16.05 14.46 -2.37
N ALA A 260 -16.76 15.58 -2.40
CA ALA A 260 -18.09 15.69 -3.01
C ALA A 260 -18.07 15.37 -4.51
N TRP A 261 -17.01 15.77 -5.22
CA TRP A 261 -16.86 15.41 -6.64
C TRP A 261 -16.64 13.90 -6.82
N VAL A 262 -15.82 13.26 -5.98
CA VAL A 262 -15.64 11.79 -6.01
C VAL A 262 -16.96 11.07 -5.73
N GLU A 263 -17.72 11.51 -4.73
CA GLU A 263 -19.05 10.94 -4.41
C GLU A 263 -20.02 11.08 -5.58
N THR A 264 -20.01 12.24 -6.25
CA THR A 264 -20.85 12.49 -7.44
C THR A 264 -20.49 11.54 -8.56
N VAL A 265 -19.20 11.39 -8.90
CA VAL A 265 -18.75 10.47 -9.96
C VAL A 265 -19.09 9.03 -9.60
N ALA A 266 -18.88 8.60 -8.35
CA ALA A 266 -19.22 7.25 -7.90
C ALA A 266 -20.73 6.96 -8.07
N ALA A 267 -21.60 7.91 -7.69
CA ALA A 267 -23.04 7.78 -7.85
C ALA A 267 -23.46 7.70 -9.31
N GLU A 268 -22.88 8.52 -10.19
CA GLU A 268 -23.16 8.54 -11.64
C GLU A 268 -22.83 7.21 -12.32
N ILE A 269 -21.77 6.53 -11.91
CA ILE A 269 -21.38 5.23 -12.49
C ILE A 269 -21.92 4.02 -11.71
N GLY A 270 -22.70 4.27 -10.63
CA GLY A 270 -23.33 3.22 -9.83
C GLY A 270 -22.37 2.43 -8.96
N VAL A 271 -21.21 3.00 -8.60
CA VAL A 271 -20.25 2.39 -7.65
C VAL A 271 -20.65 2.77 -6.23
N PRO A 272 -20.98 1.80 -5.36
CA PRO A 272 -21.21 2.11 -3.94
C PRO A 272 -19.93 2.60 -3.30
N LEU A 273 -20.03 3.62 -2.46
CA LEU A 273 -18.86 4.24 -1.80
C LEU A 273 -19.11 4.29 -0.29
N GLN A 274 -18.13 3.83 0.48
CA GLN A 274 -18.13 3.93 1.93
C GLN A 274 -17.27 5.13 2.34
N ALA A 275 -17.81 6.08 3.10
CA ALA A 275 -17.05 7.22 3.60
C ALA A 275 -16.81 7.08 5.09
N ASP A 276 -15.56 7.28 5.54
CA ASP A 276 -15.20 7.16 6.95
C ASP A 276 -14.01 8.07 7.32
N MET A 277 -13.73 8.13 8.62
CA MET A 277 -12.66 8.90 9.23
C MET A 277 -11.82 8.03 10.16
N PHE A 278 -10.51 8.25 10.18
CA PHE A 278 -9.57 7.55 11.07
C PHE A 278 -9.11 8.49 12.18
N SER A 279 -9.24 8.07 13.44
CA SER A 279 -8.66 8.82 14.56
C SER A 279 -7.17 8.52 14.77
N ASN A 280 -6.70 7.36 14.29
CA ASN A 280 -5.34 6.88 14.47
C ASN A 280 -4.81 6.38 13.12
N GLY A 281 -3.53 6.61 12.85
CA GLY A 281 -2.89 6.30 11.59
C GLY A 281 -2.98 7.45 10.58
N GLY A 282 -2.12 7.45 9.61
CA GLY A 282 -2.07 8.37 8.49
C GLY A 282 -1.77 7.56 7.23
N THR A 283 -1.81 8.22 6.11
CA THR A 283 -1.52 7.67 4.78
C THR A 283 -0.55 8.61 4.06
N ASP A 284 0.02 8.18 2.94
CA ASP A 284 0.84 9.07 2.10
C ASP A 284 0.12 10.37 1.74
N GLY A 285 -1.22 10.39 1.79
CA GLY A 285 -2.02 11.60 1.63
C GLY A 285 -1.59 12.75 2.55
N GLY A 286 -1.18 12.42 3.78
CA GLY A 286 -0.66 13.39 4.76
C GLY A 286 0.62 14.08 4.33
N ALA A 287 1.53 13.39 3.66
CA ALA A 287 2.77 13.95 3.14
C ALA A 287 2.56 14.63 1.78
N VAL A 288 1.73 14.04 0.92
CA VAL A 288 1.39 14.54 -0.41
C VAL A 288 0.76 15.94 -0.32
N HIS A 289 -0.31 16.10 0.48
CA HIS A 289 -1.07 17.35 0.52
C HIS A 289 -0.28 18.53 1.10
N LEU A 290 0.76 18.29 1.89
CA LEU A 290 1.64 19.33 2.47
C LEU A 290 2.84 19.66 1.59
N THR A 291 3.02 18.99 0.45
CA THR A 291 4.20 19.19 -0.39
C THR A 291 4.07 20.45 -1.26
N GLY A 292 5.16 21.21 -1.39
CA GLY A 292 5.19 22.45 -2.16
C GLY A 292 4.33 23.54 -1.54
N THR A 293 3.38 24.08 -2.30
CA THR A 293 2.38 25.06 -1.85
C THR A 293 1.08 24.41 -1.36
N GLY A 294 1.07 23.08 -1.29
CA GLY A 294 -0.09 22.25 -1.01
C GLY A 294 -0.66 21.61 -2.27
N VAL A 295 -1.05 20.35 -2.18
CA VAL A 295 -1.69 19.58 -3.25
C VAL A 295 -3.07 19.11 -2.77
N PRO A 296 -4.16 19.48 -3.42
CA PRO A 296 -5.48 18.92 -3.13
C PRO A 296 -5.44 17.41 -3.27
N THR A 297 -5.70 16.70 -2.16
CA THR A 297 -5.48 15.25 -2.07
C THR A 297 -6.68 14.56 -1.46
N VAL A 298 -7.06 13.43 -2.02
CA VAL A 298 -8.04 12.50 -1.47
C VAL A 298 -7.41 11.13 -1.30
N VAL A 299 -7.81 10.41 -0.26
CA VAL A 299 -7.38 9.04 0.01
C VAL A 299 -8.55 8.10 -0.22
N MET A 300 -8.31 7.03 -0.96
CA MET A 300 -9.31 6.04 -1.34
C MET A 300 -8.69 4.64 -1.39
N GLY A 301 -9.50 3.61 -1.24
CA GLY A 301 -9.02 2.23 -1.42
C GLY A 301 -10.02 1.17 -1.02
N PRO A 302 -9.68 -0.12 -1.17
CA PRO A 302 -10.55 -1.20 -0.71
C PRO A 302 -10.54 -1.32 0.81
N ALA A 303 -11.69 -1.68 1.38
CA ALA A 303 -11.74 -2.12 2.77
C ALA A 303 -11.05 -3.48 2.93
N THR A 304 -10.35 -3.67 4.04
CA THR A 304 -9.69 -4.94 4.40
C THR A 304 -10.05 -5.37 5.82
N ARG A 305 -9.82 -6.65 6.11
CA ARG A 305 -9.77 -7.18 7.49
C ARG A 305 -8.34 -7.55 7.82
N HIS A 306 -7.99 -7.45 9.10
CA HIS A 306 -6.68 -7.86 9.62
C HIS A 306 -5.48 -7.11 9.02
N GLY A 307 -5.65 -5.83 8.67
CA GLY A 307 -4.53 -4.99 8.23
C GLY A 307 -3.39 -4.97 9.25
N HIS A 308 -2.13 -4.79 8.81
CA HIS A 308 -0.90 -4.82 9.62
C HIS A 308 -0.67 -6.15 10.37
N CYS A 309 -1.20 -7.26 9.84
CA CYS A 309 -1.04 -8.62 10.36
C CYS A 309 -0.38 -9.54 9.32
N ALA A 310 -0.16 -10.80 9.73
CA ALA A 310 0.44 -11.81 8.83
C ALA A 310 -0.41 -12.07 7.58
N ALA A 311 -1.73 -11.88 7.67
CA ALA A 311 -2.63 -12.02 6.54
C ALA A 311 -3.77 -11.00 6.64
N SER A 312 -4.27 -10.56 5.50
CA SER A 312 -5.45 -9.71 5.34
C SER A 312 -6.47 -10.39 4.43
N ILE A 313 -7.73 -9.97 4.53
CA ILE A 313 -8.82 -10.44 3.66
C ILE A 313 -9.43 -9.23 2.96
N ALA A 314 -9.66 -9.34 1.65
CA ALA A 314 -10.34 -8.35 0.83
C ALA A 314 -11.44 -8.99 -0.03
N ASP A 315 -12.36 -8.19 -0.53
CA ASP A 315 -13.39 -8.60 -1.48
C ASP A 315 -13.00 -8.15 -2.90
N CYS A 316 -12.97 -9.08 -3.85
CA CYS A 316 -12.59 -8.79 -5.23
C CYS A 316 -13.53 -7.78 -5.92
N ARG A 317 -14.78 -7.70 -5.47
CA ARG A 317 -15.76 -6.74 -6.02
C ARG A 317 -15.40 -5.32 -5.67
N ASP A 318 -14.96 -5.07 -4.44
CA ASP A 318 -14.53 -3.73 -3.99
C ASP A 318 -13.29 -3.27 -4.77
N ILE A 319 -12.35 -4.18 -5.06
CA ILE A 319 -11.15 -3.89 -5.86
C ILE A 319 -11.53 -3.52 -7.30
N LEU A 320 -12.45 -4.28 -7.92
CA LEU A 320 -12.93 -4.00 -9.27
C LEU A 320 -13.72 -2.69 -9.34
N GLN A 321 -14.56 -2.41 -8.35
CA GLN A 321 -15.29 -1.16 -8.25
C GLN A 321 -14.37 0.03 -8.03
N MET A 322 -13.30 -0.15 -7.25
CA MET A 322 -12.26 0.88 -7.10
C MET A 322 -11.56 1.18 -8.42
N GLN A 323 -11.20 0.15 -9.19
CA GLN A 323 -10.61 0.34 -10.52
C GLN A 323 -11.56 1.11 -11.45
N GLN A 324 -12.85 0.75 -11.49
CA GLN A 324 -13.86 1.46 -12.28
C GLN A 324 -13.98 2.93 -11.88
N LEU A 325 -14.00 3.20 -10.58
CA LEU A 325 -14.09 4.56 -10.06
C LEU A 325 -12.84 5.38 -10.42
N LEU A 326 -11.65 4.85 -10.23
CA LEU A 326 -10.39 5.52 -10.59
C LEU A 326 -10.33 5.85 -12.09
N SER A 327 -10.69 4.89 -12.95
CA SER A 327 -10.73 5.12 -14.40
C SER A 327 -11.70 6.25 -14.75
N ALA A 328 -12.89 6.28 -14.13
CA ALA A 328 -13.89 7.31 -14.36
C ALA A 328 -13.45 8.69 -13.85
N LEU A 329 -12.77 8.75 -12.71
CA LEU A 329 -12.21 9.99 -12.16
C LEU A 329 -11.10 10.55 -13.07
N ILE A 330 -10.14 9.71 -13.47
CA ILE A 330 -9.03 10.12 -14.35
C ILE A 330 -9.53 10.72 -15.65
N GLN A 331 -10.54 10.11 -16.28
CA GLN A 331 -11.13 10.58 -17.54
C GLN A 331 -11.88 11.91 -17.42
N ARG A 332 -12.21 12.35 -16.19
CA ARG A 332 -12.96 13.60 -15.91
C ARG A 332 -12.10 14.71 -15.29
N LEU A 333 -10.83 14.48 -15.04
CA LEU A 333 -9.90 15.47 -14.46
C LEU A 333 -9.37 16.43 -15.55
N THR A 334 -10.27 17.27 -16.08
CA THR A 334 -9.92 18.35 -17.00
C THR A 334 -9.31 19.54 -16.25
N ARG A 335 -8.69 20.48 -16.95
CA ARG A 335 -8.21 21.72 -16.35
C ARG A 335 -9.34 22.51 -15.67
N GLU A 336 -10.51 22.55 -16.28
CA GLU A 336 -11.68 23.20 -15.70
C GLU A 336 -12.11 22.54 -14.39
N THR A 337 -12.19 21.21 -14.37
CA THR A 337 -12.49 20.43 -13.16
C THR A 337 -11.50 20.74 -12.03
N VAL A 338 -10.20 20.72 -12.30
CA VAL A 338 -9.18 21.00 -11.29
C VAL A 338 -9.29 22.43 -10.77
N VAL A 339 -9.53 23.41 -11.64
CA VAL A 339 -9.75 24.81 -11.21
C VAL A 339 -10.96 24.93 -10.29
N GLN A 340 -12.08 24.24 -10.58
CA GLN A 340 -13.26 24.25 -9.72
C GLN A 340 -13.00 23.59 -8.36
N LEU A 341 -12.25 22.48 -8.35
CA LEU A 341 -11.88 21.76 -7.11
C LEU A 341 -10.93 22.57 -6.22
N THR A 342 -10.14 23.46 -6.80
CA THR A 342 -9.13 24.26 -6.10
C THR A 342 -9.55 25.74 -5.90
N ASP A 343 -10.74 26.13 -6.28
CA ASP A 343 -11.26 27.46 -6.01
C ASP A 343 -11.77 27.57 -4.56
N PHE A 344 -11.08 28.36 -3.76
CA PHE A 344 -11.40 28.61 -2.34
C PHE A 344 -12.25 29.87 -2.11
N ARG A 345 -12.75 30.49 -3.18
CA ARG A 345 -13.60 31.67 -3.10
C ARG A 345 -15.08 31.33 -3.01
#